data_4fd04afe243f41fe5e7b809b3ada4a1e
#
_entry.id   4fd04afe243f41fe5e7b809b3ada4a1e
#
_cell.length_a   1.000
_cell.length_b   1.000
_cell.length_c   1.000
_cell.angle_alpha   90.00
_cell.angle_beta   90.00
_cell.angle_gamma   90.00
#
_symmetry.space_group_name_H-M   'P 1'
#
loop_
_entity.id
_entity.type
_entity.pdbx_description
1 polymer ?
#
loop_
_entity_poly.entity_id
_entity_poly.type
_entity_poly.pdbx_seq_one_letter_code
_entity_poly.pdbx_strand_id
1 'polypeptide(L)'
;MTIDLLPTIAKFIDADLPKHRIDGKDISALLTGDAKSPHEAYYFYYGNQLQAVRQGKWKLHFPHGYRTMAGKPGGTGGIPTNYSQAKIGLSLFDLHSDIIESKDVKDKFPKIASRLKSLGEKFNKELQRSKRPAGRI
;
A
#
# COMPACT_ATOMS: atom_id res chain seq x y z
N MET A 1 3.69 -7.22 -5.96
CA MET A 1 2.87 -6.08 -6.47
C MET A 1 2.90 -6.12 -7.99
N THR A 2 1.90 -5.58 -8.69
CA THR A 2 1.89 -5.56 -10.17
C THR A 2 3.09 -4.85 -10.79
N ILE A 3 3.65 -3.85 -10.11
CA ILE A 3 4.88 -3.17 -10.52
C ILE A 3 6.10 -4.10 -10.61
N ASP A 4 6.06 -5.26 -9.93
CA ASP A 4 7.15 -6.24 -9.90
C ASP A 4 7.16 -7.15 -11.12
N LEU A 5 6.09 -7.17 -11.91
CA LEU A 5 5.99 -8.06 -13.08
C LEU A 5 7.06 -7.73 -14.13
N LEU A 6 7.27 -6.46 -14.44
CA LEU A 6 8.25 -6.05 -15.43
C LEU A 6 9.68 -6.52 -15.07
N PRO A 7 10.26 -6.19 -13.89
CA PRO A 7 11.60 -6.64 -13.57
C PRO A 7 11.71 -8.17 -13.40
N THR A 8 10.63 -8.84 -12.97
CA THR A 8 10.62 -10.29 -12.84
C THR A 8 10.62 -11.00 -14.21
N ILE A 9 9.78 -10.53 -15.15
CA ILE A 9 9.76 -11.06 -16.51
C ILE A 9 11.09 -10.78 -17.22
N ALA A 10 11.61 -9.55 -17.11
CA ALA A 10 12.91 -9.20 -17.68
C ALA A 10 14.01 -10.14 -17.19
N LYS A 11 14.00 -10.49 -15.90
CA LYS A 11 14.93 -11.48 -15.33
C LYS A 11 14.77 -12.86 -15.94
N PHE A 12 13.56 -13.34 -16.18
CA PHE A 12 13.34 -14.67 -16.76
C PHE A 12 13.78 -14.79 -18.24
N ILE A 13 13.68 -13.67 -18.98
CA ILE A 13 14.02 -13.67 -20.41
C ILE A 13 15.37 -13.01 -20.72
N ASP A 14 16.16 -12.70 -19.67
CA ASP A 14 17.47 -12.04 -19.76
C ASP A 14 17.40 -10.71 -20.57
N ALA A 15 16.39 -9.91 -20.32
CA ALA A 15 16.17 -8.63 -20.97
C ALA A 15 16.61 -7.46 -20.10
N ASP A 16 17.09 -6.40 -20.74
CA ASP A 16 17.46 -5.16 -20.07
C ASP A 16 16.24 -4.43 -19.49
N LEU A 17 16.41 -3.89 -18.29
CA LEU A 17 15.45 -2.98 -17.70
C LEU A 17 15.64 -1.54 -18.23
N PRO A 18 14.59 -0.70 -18.18
CA PRO A 18 14.71 0.71 -18.50
C PRO A 18 15.83 1.38 -17.71
N LYS A 19 16.61 2.27 -18.37
CA LYS A 19 17.72 3.01 -17.73
C LYS A 19 17.29 3.93 -16.58
N HIS A 20 16.02 4.37 -16.59
CA HIS A 20 15.46 5.18 -15.50
C HIS A 20 14.99 4.28 -14.34
N ARG A 21 14.98 4.85 -13.15
CA ARG A 21 14.48 4.17 -11.94
C ARG A 21 13.04 3.72 -12.11
N ILE A 22 12.77 2.48 -11.73
CA ILE A 22 11.43 1.89 -11.59
C ILE A 22 11.22 1.47 -10.14
N ASP A 23 9.96 1.38 -9.70
CA ASP A 23 9.62 1.03 -8.32
C ASP A 23 9.49 -0.49 -8.11
N GLY A 24 9.27 -1.23 -9.18
CA GLY A 24 9.17 -2.69 -9.17
C GLY A 24 10.53 -3.35 -8.88
N LYS A 25 10.48 -4.52 -8.27
CA LYS A 25 11.63 -5.36 -7.95
C LYS A 25 11.44 -6.76 -8.49
N ASP A 26 12.54 -7.42 -8.83
CA ASP A 26 12.49 -8.84 -9.19
C ASP A 26 12.04 -9.68 -7.99
N ILE A 27 10.97 -10.44 -8.18
CA ILE A 27 10.40 -11.37 -7.21
C ILE A 27 10.47 -12.82 -7.67
N SER A 28 11.31 -13.15 -8.66
CA SER A 28 11.45 -14.51 -9.20
C SER A 28 11.75 -15.54 -8.11
N ALA A 29 12.61 -15.21 -7.16
CA ALA A 29 12.92 -16.08 -6.02
C ALA A 29 11.73 -16.36 -5.10
N LEU A 30 10.75 -15.44 -5.01
CA LEU A 30 9.50 -15.67 -4.28
C LEU A 30 8.55 -16.60 -5.04
N LEU A 31 8.61 -16.62 -6.38
CA LEU A 31 7.76 -17.45 -7.21
C LEU A 31 8.26 -18.90 -7.29
N THR A 32 9.55 -19.11 -7.08
CA THR A 32 10.22 -20.42 -7.22
C THR A 32 10.67 -21.02 -5.90
N GLY A 33 10.53 -20.34 -4.78
CA GLY A 33 10.99 -20.85 -3.46
C GLY A 33 10.64 -19.93 -2.30
N ASP A 34 11.27 -20.17 -1.16
CA ASP A 34 11.01 -19.51 0.12
C ASP A 34 11.90 -18.26 0.36
N ALA A 35 11.96 -17.36 -0.60
CA ALA A 35 12.71 -16.14 -0.43
C ALA A 35 11.92 -15.08 0.36
N LYS A 36 12.63 -14.16 1.03
CA LYS A 36 12.01 -12.99 1.65
C LYS A 36 11.64 -11.96 0.59
N SER A 37 10.53 -11.24 0.82
CA SER A 37 10.14 -10.14 -0.05
C SER A 37 11.24 -9.08 -0.15
N PRO A 38 11.58 -8.60 -1.36
CA PRO A 38 12.52 -7.50 -1.54
C PRO A 38 11.95 -6.13 -1.13
N HIS A 39 10.64 -6.07 -0.87
CA HIS A 39 9.97 -4.84 -0.41
C HIS A 39 9.97 -4.77 1.11
N GLU A 40 10.46 -3.65 1.63
CA GLU A 40 10.44 -3.36 3.07
C GLU A 40 9.02 -3.06 3.56
N ALA A 41 8.25 -2.32 2.76
CA ALA A 41 6.90 -1.90 3.09
C ALA A 41 6.03 -1.79 1.84
N TYR A 42 4.70 -1.73 2.06
CA TYR A 42 3.71 -1.45 1.05
C TYR A 42 3.03 -0.12 1.35
N TYR A 43 2.93 0.75 0.33
CA TYR A 43 2.36 2.10 0.44
C TYR A 43 1.06 2.17 -0.33
N PHE A 44 -0.02 2.54 0.36
CA PHE A 44 -1.35 2.64 -0.21
C PHE A 44 -1.63 4.08 -0.63
N TYR A 45 -1.92 4.27 -1.90
CA TYR A 45 -2.29 5.56 -2.48
C TYR A 45 -3.69 5.53 -3.06
N TYR A 46 -4.40 6.64 -2.90
CA TYR A 46 -5.59 6.94 -3.69
C TYR A 46 -5.35 8.27 -4.40
N GLY A 47 -5.32 8.25 -5.74
CA GLY A 47 -4.78 9.35 -6.51
C GLY A 47 -3.35 9.71 -6.09
N ASN A 48 -3.14 10.95 -5.69
CA ASN A 48 -1.83 11.44 -5.22
C ASN A 48 -1.67 11.44 -3.69
N GLN A 49 -2.66 10.93 -2.95
CA GLN A 49 -2.66 10.93 -1.49
C GLN A 49 -2.15 9.60 -0.94
N LEU A 50 -1.10 9.64 -0.14
CA LEU A 50 -0.69 8.51 0.68
C LEU A 50 -1.74 8.29 1.78
N GLN A 51 -2.40 7.13 1.77
CA GLN A 51 -3.46 6.80 2.73
C GLN A 51 -3.01 5.84 3.82
N ALA A 52 -2.10 4.90 3.52
CA ALA A 52 -1.58 4.01 4.53
C ALA A 52 -0.20 3.47 4.16
N VAL A 53 0.50 2.95 5.17
CA VAL A 53 1.74 2.17 5.02
C VAL A 53 1.63 0.87 5.81
N ARG A 54 2.03 -0.24 5.20
CA ARG A 54 2.10 -1.55 5.85
C ARG A 54 3.54 -2.05 5.87
N GLN A 55 3.99 -2.51 7.05
CA GLN A 55 5.25 -3.23 7.21
C GLN A 55 5.02 -4.44 8.12
N GLY A 56 5.23 -5.62 7.58
CA GLY A 56 4.88 -6.87 8.27
C GLY A 56 3.40 -6.92 8.64
N LYS A 57 3.11 -7.15 9.90
CA LYS A 57 1.73 -7.20 10.43
C LYS A 57 1.13 -5.82 10.76
N TRP A 58 1.92 -4.77 10.78
CA TRP A 58 1.48 -3.44 11.16
C TRP A 58 1.05 -2.62 9.96
N LYS A 59 -0.13 -2.00 10.04
CA LYS A 59 -0.64 -1.05 9.06
C LYS A 59 -1.00 0.26 9.75
N LEU A 60 -0.38 1.36 9.31
CA LEU A 60 -0.67 2.71 9.77
C LEU A 60 -1.47 3.44 8.70
N HIS A 61 -2.62 3.97 9.07
CA HIS A 61 -3.37 4.92 8.24
C HIS A 61 -2.96 6.35 8.55
N PHE A 62 -2.80 7.14 7.50
CA PHE A 62 -2.76 8.60 7.57
C PHE A 62 -4.18 9.16 7.54
N PRO A 63 -4.42 10.38 8.02
CA PRO A 63 -5.76 10.97 7.95
C PRO A 63 -6.28 11.04 6.51
N HIS A 64 -7.43 10.42 6.23
CA HIS A 64 -8.08 10.47 4.91
C HIS A 64 -9.57 10.14 4.97
N GLY A 65 -10.28 10.47 3.88
CA GLY A 65 -11.65 10.02 3.66
C GLY A 65 -11.70 8.72 2.88
N TYR A 66 -12.71 7.90 3.12
CA TYR A 66 -12.91 6.65 2.38
C TYR A 66 -14.39 6.34 2.22
N ARG A 67 -14.70 5.50 1.23
CA ARG A 67 -16.05 4.97 1.03
C ARG A 67 -16.25 3.72 1.90
N THR A 68 -17.41 3.63 2.52
CA THR A 68 -17.77 2.46 3.34
C THR A 68 -19.20 2.01 3.07
N MET A 69 -19.42 0.72 3.22
CA MET A 69 -20.75 0.10 3.22
C MET A 69 -21.20 -0.27 4.64
N ALA A 70 -20.43 0.11 5.69
CA ALA A 70 -20.72 -0.27 7.06
C ALA A 70 -22.18 -0.01 7.43
N GLY A 71 -22.84 -1.03 7.97
CA GLY A 71 -24.26 -0.98 8.36
C GLY A 71 -25.25 -1.04 7.20
N LYS A 72 -24.82 -1.28 5.95
CA LYS A 72 -25.72 -1.41 4.80
C LYS A 72 -25.68 -2.84 4.23
N PRO A 73 -26.81 -3.36 3.74
CA PRO A 73 -26.82 -4.60 2.99
C PRO A 73 -26.01 -4.45 1.70
N GLY A 74 -25.43 -5.54 1.22
CA GLY A 74 -24.76 -5.59 -0.10
C GLY A 74 -25.76 -5.29 -1.23
N GLY A 75 -25.22 -4.98 -2.40
CA GLY A 75 -26.03 -4.87 -3.62
C GLY A 75 -26.53 -6.24 -4.09
N THR A 76 -27.52 -6.25 -4.99
CA THR A 76 -28.11 -7.45 -5.59
C THR A 76 -28.15 -7.33 -7.11
N GLY A 77 -28.13 -8.45 -7.81
CA GLY A 77 -28.29 -8.48 -9.28
C GLY A 77 -27.24 -7.66 -10.05
N GLY A 78 -26.01 -7.55 -9.54
CA GLY A 78 -24.96 -6.74 -10.17
C GLY A 78 -25.07 -5.23 -9.90
N ILE A 79 -26.09 -4.78 -9.18
CA ILE A 79 -26.29 -3.37 -8.81
C ILE A 79 -25.65 -3.15 -7.44
N PRO A 80 -24.58 -2.30 -7.31
CA PRO A 80 -23.96 -2.02 -6.04
C PRO A 80 -24.88 -1.19 -5.12
N THR A 81 -24.76 -1.39 -3.81
CA THR A 81 -25.39 -0.48 -2.84
C THR A 81 -24.70 0.88 -2.82
N ASN A 82 -25.42 1.89 -2.34
CA ASN A 82 -24.84 3.22 -2.16
C ASN A 82 -23.81 3.23 -1.02
N TYR A 83 -22.64 3.79 -1.29
CA TYR A 83 -21.59 4.00 -0.29
C TYR A 83 -21.91 5.22 0.58
N SER A 84 -21.50 5.14 1.85
CA SER A 84 -21.35 6.30 2.73
C SER A 84 -19.91 6.80 2.70
N GLN A 85 -19.72 8.08 3.02
CA GLN A 85 -18.39 8.64 3.22
C GLN A 85 -18.04 8.59 4.71
N ALA A 86 -16.85 8.12 5.01
CA ALA A 86 -16.28 8.10 6.35
C ALA A 86 -14.88 8.73 6.36
N LYS A 87 -14.36 9.02 7.53
CA LYS A 87 -13.01 9.55 7.73
C LYS A 87 -12.29 8.72 8.78
N ILE A 88 -11.00 8.52 8.58
CA ILE A 88 -10.11 7.92 9.56
C ILE A 88 -9.01 8.92 9.88
N GLY A 89 -8.62 8.99 11.15
CA GLY A 89 -7.45 9.74 11.61
C GLY A 89 -6.15 8.94 11.47
N LEU A 90 -5.07 9.42 12.08
CA LEU A 90 -3.84 8.64 12.22
C LEU A 90 -4.13 7.43 13.12
N SER A 91 -4.13 6.23 12.57
CA SER A 91 -4.53 5.00 13.27
C SER A 91 -3.61 3.84 12.92
N LEU A 92 -3.29 2.99 13.91
CA LEU A 92 -2.42 1.83 13.76
C LEU A 92 -3.21 0.54 14.01
N PHE A 93 -3.05 -0.44 13.11
CA PHE A 93 -3.70 -1.74 13.21
C PHE A 93 -2.69 -2.88 13.19
N ASP A 94 -2.95 -3.93 14.00
CA ASP A 94 -2.21 -5.20 13.98
C ASP A 94 -2.98 -6.21 13.13
N LEU A 95 -2.65 -6.31 11.85
CA LEU A 95 -3.36 -7.17 10.89
C LEU A 95 -3.23 -8.67 11.18
N HIS A 96 -2.35 -9.08 12.09
CA HIS A 96 -2.28 -10.48 12.51
C HIS A 96 -3.46 -10.86 13.40
N SER A 97 -3.86 -9.95 14.29
CA SER A 97 -4.96 -10.16 15.23
C SER A 97 -6.28 -9.49 14.84
N ASP A 98 -6.22 -8.51 13.91
CA ASP A 98 -7.35 -7.68 13.51
C ASP A 98 -7.26 -7.32 12.01
N ILE A 99 -7.58 -8.32 11.17
CA ILE A 99 -7.53 -8.15 9.70
C ILE A 99 -8.58 -7.18 9.17
N ILE A 100 -9.65 -6.94 9.91
CA ILE A 100 -10.73 -6.01 9.52
C ILE A 100 -10.48 -4.58 10.01
N GLU A 101 -9.35 -4.32 10.68
CA GLU A 101 -8.94 -2.99 11.12
C GLU A 101 -9.98 -2.29 12.01
N SER A 102 -10.53 -3.06 12.98
CA SER A 102 -11.59 -2.59 13.88
C SER A 102 -11.08 -1.86 15.12
N LYS A 103 -9.82 -2.13 15.52
CA LYS A 103 -9.24 -1.64 16.78
C LYS A 103 -7.96 -0.86 16.55
N ASP A 104 -8.04 0.45 16.68
CA ASP A 104 -6.84 1.31 16.69
C ASP A 104 -5.99 1.00 17.94
N VAL A 105 -4.74 0.62 17.72
CA VAL A 105 -3.76 0.30 18.77
C VAL A 105 -2.60 1.32 18.83
N LYS A 106 -2.75 2.47 18.19
CA LYS A 106 -1.72 3.50 18.10
C LYS A 106 -1.17 3.92 19.46
N ASP A 107 -2.05 4.14 20.42
CA ASP A 107 -1.65 4.59 21.76
C ASP A 107 -0.97 3.49 22.59
N LYS A 108 -1.27 2.22 22.27
CA LYS A 108 -0.58 1.06 22.85
C LYS A 108 0.82 0.85 22.28
N PHE A 109 1.04 1.23 21.01
CA PHE A 109 2.31 1.04 20.30
C PHE A 109 2.84 2.32 19.65
N PRO A 110 3.06 3.40 20.42
CA PRO A 110 3.40 4.72 19.88
C PRO A 110 4.72 4.74 19.11
N LYS A 111 5.71 3.94 19.51
CA LYS A 111 7.00 3.83 18.81
C LYS A 111 6.83 3.21 17.41
N ILE A 112 5.94 2.23 17.26
CA ILE A 112 5.64 1.61 15.97
C ILE A 112 4.90 2.59 15.08
N ALA A 113 3.89 3.28 15.62
CA ALA A 113 3.14 4.30 14.89
C ALA A 113 4.06 5.42 14.37
N SER A 114 4.94 5.96 15.23
CA SER A 114 5.91 6.99 14.85
C SER A 114 6.88 6.52 13.76
N ARG A 115 7.40 5.30 13.88
CA ARG A 115 8.31 4.72 12.89
C ARG A 115 7.62 4.56 11.52
N LEU A 116 6.42 3.99 11.48
CA LEU A 116 5.67 3.82 10.23
C LEU A 116 5.24 5.16 9.63
N LYS A 117 4.87 6.13 10.46
CA LYS A 117 4.59 7.49 10.00
C LYS A 117 5.79 8.09 9.29
N SER A 118 6.97 8.06 9.93
CA SER A 118 8.20 8.56 9.33
C SER A 118 8.58 7.82 8.03
N LEU A 119 8.39 6.49 7.99
CA LEU A 119 8.63 5.68 6.81
C LEU A 119 7.73 6.11 5.64
N GLY A 120 6.42 6.26 5.88
CA GLY A 120 5.46 6.70 4.87
C GLY A 120 5.73 8.12 4.37
N GLU A 121 6.00 9.06 5.28
CA GLU A 121 6.31 10.45 4.94
C GLU A 121 7.59 10.57 4.11
N LYS A 122 8.64 9.81 4.47
CA LYS A 122 9.90 9.77 3.71
C LYS A 122 9.65 9.25 2.29
N PHE A 123 8.96 8.12 2.15
CA PHE A 123 8.64 7.55 0.85
C PHE A 123 7.79 8.50 0.01
N ASN A 124 6.75 9.11 0.59
CA ASN A 124 5.90 10.07 -0.11
C ASN A 124 6.69 11.27 -0.63
N LYS A 125 7.59 11.82 0.20
CA LYS A 125 8.47 12.93 -0.22
C LYS A 125 9.37 12.54 -1.39
N GLU A 126 9.93 11.34 -1.36
CA GLU A 126 10.77 10.83 -2.45
C GLU A 126 9.96 10.61 -3.73
N LEU A 127 8.78 9.97 -3.63
CA LEU A 127 7.88 9.76 -4.76
C LEU A 127 7.45 11.08 -5.41
N GLN A 128 7.08 12.09 -4.61
CA GLN A 128 6.68 13.40 -5.15
C GLN A 128 7.83 14.12 -5.89
N ARG A 129 9.09 13.85 -5.51
CA ARG A 129 10.26 14.40 -6.21
C ARG A 129 10.59 13.67 -7.50
N SER A 130 10.39 12.34 -7.53
CA SER A 130 10.81 11.46 -8.63
C SER A 130 9.69 11.14 -9.62
N LYS A 131 8.43 11.43 -9.28
CA LYS A 131 7.31 11.16 -10.17
C LYS A 131 7.45 11.93 -11.48
N ARG A 132 7.17 11.25 -12.58
CA ARG A 132 7.13 11.85 -13.90
C ARG A 132 5.72 12.37 -14.19
N PRO A 133 5.58 13.42 -15.04
CA PRO A 133 4.28 13.81 -15.53
C PRO A 133 3.65 12.63 -16.30
N ALA A 134 2.32 12.54 -16.26
CA ALA A 134 1.61 11.58 -17.12
C ALA A 134 1.99 11.81 -18.58
N GLY A 135 2.23 10.72 -19.31
CA GLY A 135 2.47 10.82 -20.75
C GLY A 135 1.28 11.53 -21.42
N ARG A 136 1.58 12.50 -22.28
CA ARG A 136 0.57 13.07 -23.17
C ARG A 136 0.63 12.23 -24.45
N ILE A 137 -0.51 11.70 -24.85
CA ILE A 137 -0.72 11.10 -26.18
C ILE A 137 -0.94 12.22 -27.18
#